data_83d33b24640c07be01cd38d629a7f2e8
#
_entry.id   83d33b24640c07be01cd38d629a7f2e8
#
_cell.length_a   1.000
_cell.length_b   1.000
_cell.length_c   1.000
_cell.angle_alpha   90.00
_cell.angle_beta   90.00
_cell.angle_gamma   90.00
#
_symmetry.space_group_name_H-M   'P 1'
#
loop_
_entity.id
_entity.type
_entity.pdbx_description
1 polymer ?
#
loop_
_entity_poly.entity_id
_entity_poly.type
_entity_poly.pdbx_seq_one_letter_code
_entity_poly.pdbx_strand_id
1 'polypeptide(L)'
;FVLKELVDTEQQYVIDLGYIVEGYIAMMQSGEVPMPEDLKNGKDKIIFGNVEAIYEWHRDLFQAELEKCLEEPERLGLLFRRYERRLNMYVVYCQNKPKSEYIVSEYIETYFEEIRQKLGHKLQLPDLLIKPVQRIMKYQLLLKDILKYTERAQLHKEAEDLRKAVHIMHVVPKAANDMMNVGRLQGFDGKITAQGKLLLQGLLLVSEPSSGAKFRERQVFLFEQIIILSEAVGVKTHFSNQAYIYKNHLQVS
;
A
#
# COMPACT_ATOMS: atom_id res chain seq x y z
N PHE A 1 8.75 -15.92 -20.62
CA PHE A 1 9.65 -14.90 -20.05
C PHE A 1 8.97 -14.08 -18.95
N VAL A 2 7.83 -13.42 -19.23
CA VAL A 2 7.15 -12.55 -18.25
C VAL A 2 6.65 -13.29 -17.03
N LEU A 3 6.15 -14.52 -17.20
CA LEU A 3 5.73 -15.36 -16.07
C LEU A 3 6.92 -15.71 -15.15
N LYS A 4 8.06 -16.00 -15.74
CA LYS A 4 9.29 -16.22 -14.96
C LYS A 4 9.69 -14.95 -14.20
N GLU A 5 9.59 -13.78 -14.82
CA GLU A 5 9.84 -12.49 -14.16
C GLU A 5 8.88 -12.30 -12.96
N LEU A 6 7.60 -12.63 -13.11
CA LEU A 6 6.63 -12.57 -12.02
C LEU A 6 7.07 -13.44 -10.84
N VAL A 7 7.53 -14.66 -11.10
CA VAL A 7 8.00 -15.59 -10.06
C VAL A 7 9.31 -15.12 -9.42
N ASP A 8 10.28 -14.73 -10.23
CA ASP A 8 11.60 -14.29 -9.75
C ASP A 8 11.46 -13.02 -8.88
N THR A 9 10.63 -12.07 -9.30
CA THR A 9 10.39 -10.85 -8.52
C THR A 9 9.56 -11.11 -7.27
N GLU A 10 8.69 -12.13 -7.26
CA GLU A 10 8.01 -12.56 -6.04
C GLU A 10 8.97 -13.13 -5.02
N GLN A 11 9.91 -13.96 -5.43
CA GLN A 11 10.97 -14.49 -4.56
C GLN A 11 11.78 -13.36 -3.92
N GLN A 12 12.18 -12.37 -4.71
CA GLN A 12 12.90 -11.20 -4.20
C GLN A 12 12.04 -10.38 -3.23
N TYR A 13 10.75 -10.23 -3.53
CA TYR A 13 9.82 -9.54 -2.64
C TYR A 13 9.71 -10.22 -1.27
N VAL A 14 9.63 -11.53 -1.23
CA VAL A 14 9.62 -12.31 0.03
C VAL A 14 10.91 -12.09 0.81
N ILE A 15 12.07 -12.07 0.14
CA ILE A 15 13.36 -11.75 0.77
C ILE A 15 13.34 -10.34 1.37
N ASP A 16 12.86 -9.36 0.63
CA ASP A 16 12.78 -7.96 1.09
C ASP A 16 11.87 -7.82 2.33
N LEU A 17 10.72 -8.50 2.33
CA LEU A 17 9.85 -8.56 3.52
C LEU A 17 10.53 -9.25 4.70
N GLY A 18 11.32 -10.27 4.44
CA GLY A 18 12.14 -10.96 5.45
C GLY A 18 13.13 -10.02 6.15
N TYR A 19 13.71 -9.08 5.42
CA TYR A 19 14.58 -8.05 6.00
C TYR A 19 13.84 -7.16 7.01
N ILE A 20 12.55 -6.92 6.79
CA ILE A 20 11.72 -6.18 7.74
C ILE A 20 11.42 -7.05 8.97
N VAL A 21 10.86 -8.24 8.76
CA VAL A 21 10.31 -9.07 9.84
C VAL A 21 11.41 -9.78 10.64
N GLU A 22 12.32 -10.45 9.94
CA GLU A 22 13.40 -11.22 10.56
C GLU A 22 14.66 -10.37 10.85
N GLY A 23 14.73 -9.18 10.25
CA GLY A 23 15.79 -8.21 10.49
C GLY A 23 15.36 -7.13 11.48
N TYR A 24 14.68 -6.09 11.01
CA TYR A 24 14.34 -4.92 11.83
C TYR A 24 13.45 -5.25 13.03
N ILE A 25 12.35 -5.95 12.84
CA ILE A 25 11.43 -6.30 13.94
C ILE A 25 12.12 -7.20 14.95
N ALA A 26 12.83 -8.23 14.49
CA ALA A 26 13.56 -9.14 15.37
C ALA A 26 14.66 -8.43 16.17
N MET A 27 15.41 -7.51 15.54
CA MET A 27 16.42 -6.70 16.22
C MET A 27 15.81 -5.77 17.28
N MET A 28 14.66 -5.16 16.96
CA MET A 28 13.94 -4.31 17.91
C MET A 28 13.45 -5.12 19.13
N GLN A 29 12.95 -6.34 18.91
CA GLN A 29 12.49 -7.23 19.97
C GLN A 29 13.63 -7.78 20.83
N SER A 30 14.82 -7.94 20.24
CA SER A 30 16.01 -8.45 20.98
C SER A 30 16.50 -7.50 22.05
N GLY A 31 16.27 -6.19 21.89
CA GLY A 31 16.77 -5.16 22.80
C GLY A 31 18.27 -4.88 22.68
N GLU A 32 18.96 -5.41 21.68
CA GLU A 32 20.39 -5.12 21.44
C GLU A 32 20.66 -3.63 21.22
N VAL A 33 19.73 -2.94 20.54
CA VAL A 33 19.73 -1.49 20.42
C VAL A 33 18.61 -0.97 21.32
N PRO A 34 18.93 -0.09 22.30
CA PRO A 34 17.92 0.44 23.21
C PRO A 34 16.82 1.19 22.45
N MET A 35 15.57 0.73 22.58
CA MET A 35 14.43 1.37 21.96
C MET A 35 14.12 2.69 22.65
N PRO A 36 13.95 3.81 21.94
CA PRO A 36 13.47 5.06 22.50
C PRO A 36 12.15 4.86 23.28
N GLU A 37 12.02 5.50 24.44
CA GLU A 37 10.81 5.35 25.29
C GLU A 37 9.52 5.69 24.55
N ASP A 38 9.57 6.73 23.70
CA ASP A 38 8.42 7.15 22.91
C ASP A 38 7.91 6.12 21.91
N LEU A 39 8.75 5.15 21.50
CA LEU A 39 8.35 4.05 20.62
C LEU A 39 7.68 2.89 21.36
N LYS A 40 7.89 2.77 22.68
CA LYS A 40 7.45 1.59 23.45
C LYS A 40 5.94 1.48 23.62
N ASN A 41 5.20 2.57 23.52
CA ASN A 41 3.76 2.64 23.80
C ASN A 41 2.88 2.33 22.57
N GLY A 42 3.28 1.34 21.77
CA GLY A 42 2.52 0.89 20.61
C GLY A 42 2.89 1.58 19.30
N LYS A 43 3.75 2.61 19.31
CA LYS A 43 4.23 3.26 18.07
C LYS A 43 5.06 2.31 17.22
N ASP A 44 5.82 1.42 17.83
CA ASP A 44 6.55 0.35 17.15
C ASP A 44 5.62 -0.52 16.28
N LYS A 45 4.44 -0.87 16.80
CA LYS A 45 3.42 -1.62 16.06
C LYS A 45 2.81 -0.83 14.91
N ILE A 46 2.65 0.48 15.06
CA ILE A 46 2.15 1.36 14.01
C ILE A 46 3.15 1.44 12.84
N ILE A 47 4.45 1.44 13.13
CA ILE A 47 5.48 1.48 12.07
C ILE A 47 5.31 0.33 11.08
N PHE A 48 5.10 -0.87 11.57
CA PHE A 48 5.08 -2.08 10.75
C PHE A 48 3.68 -2.49 10.30
N GLY A 49 2.63 -2.00 10.98
CA GLY A 49 1.25 -2.36 10.66
C GLY A 49 1.09 -3.88 10.59
N ASN A 50 0.52 -4.36 9.49
CA ASN A 50 0.30 -5.78 9.22
C ASN A 50 1.34 -6.41 8.27
N VAL A 51 2.55 -5.85 8.20
CA VAL A 51 3.60 -6.35 7.29
C VAL A 51 4.00 -7.81 7.59
N GLU A 52 3.97 -8.22 8.85
CA GLU A 52 4.28 -9.60 9.24
C GLU A 52 3.27 -10.59 8.65
N ALA A 53 1.98 -10.28 8.70
CA ALA A 53 0.94 -11.10 8.07
C ALA A 53 1.09 -11.15 6.54
N ILE A 54 1.47 -10.04 5.92
CA ILE A 54 1.78 -9.98 4.48
C ILE A 54 2.95 -10.90 4.16
N TYR A 55 4.05 -10.79 4.92
CA TYR A 55 5.24 -11.61 4.76
C TYR A 55 4.92 -13.10 4.86
N GLU A 56 4.26 -13.52 5.93
CA GLU A 56 3.92 -14.93 6.17
C GLU A 56 3.06 -15.52 5.05
N TRP A 57 2.06 -14.78 4.58
CA TRP A 57 1.20 -15.24 3.50
C TRP A 57 1.97 -15.44 2.18
N HIS A 58 2.84 -14.50 1.82
CA HIS A 58 3.66 -14.61 0.61
C HIS A 58 4.69 -15.73 0.73
N ARG A 59 5.38 -15.81 1.86
CA ARG A 59 6.41 -16.83 2.11
C ARG A 59 5.83 -18.24 2.14
N ASP A 60 4.72 -18.44 2.86
CA ASP A 60 4.22 -19.77 3.18
C ASP A 60 3.24 -20.29 2.14
N LEU A 61 2.61 -19.43 1.35
CA LEU A 61 1.55 -19.83 0.42
C LEU A 61 1.72 -19.28 -1.00
N PHE A 62 1.66 -17.97 -1.17
CA PHE A 62 1.48 -17.36 -2.49
C PHE A 62 2.69 -17.57 -3.41
N GLN A 63 3.90 -17.49 -2.88
CA GLN A 63 5.13 -17.76 -3.64
C GLN A 63 5.12 -19.17 -4.24
N ALA A 64 4.80 -20.18 -3.47
CA ALA A 64 4.75 -21.56 -3.94
C ALA A 64 3.64 -21.78 -5.00
N GLU A 65 2.50 -21.14 -4.83
CA GLU A 65 1.40 -21.21 -5.79
C GLU A 65 1.77 -20.52 -7.13
N LEU A 66 2.50 -19.41 -7.09
CA LEU A 66 3.03 -18.78 -8.30
C LEU A 66 4.07 -19.66 -9.00
N GLU A 67 4.95 -20.29 -8.25
CA GLU A 67 5.97 -21.18 -8.81
C GLU A 67 5.34 -22.37 -9.58
N LYS A 68 4.23 -22.91 -9.09
CA LYS A 68 3.47 -23.95 -9.79
C LYS A 68 2.94 -23.48 -11.15
N CYS A 69 2.67 -22.18 -11.30
CA CYS A 69 2.21 -21.63 -12.57
C CYS A 69 3.29 -21.67 -13.67
N LEU A 70 4.56 -21.86 -13.35
CA LEU A 70 5.61 -22.05 -14.37
C LEU A 70 5.39 -23.32 -15.18
N GLU A 71 4.92 -24.39 -14.53
CA GLU A 71 4.61 -25.66 -15.17
C GLU A 71 3.16 -25.72 -15.67
N GLU A 72 2.25 -25.04 -14.99
CA GLU A 72 0.81 -24.98 -15.30
C GLU A 72 0.35 -23.51 -15.46
N PRO A 73 0.72 -22.81 -16.55
CA PRO A 73 0.43 -21.39 -16.75
C PRO A 73 -1.05 -21.02 -16.73
N GLU A 74 -1.92 -21.98 -17.10
CA GLU A 74 -3.38 -21.82 -17.11
C GLU A 74 -3.97 -21.56 -15.73
N ARG A 75 -3.22 -21.83 -14.65
CA ARG A 75 -3.66 -21.62 -13.27
C ARG A 75 -3.50 -20.17 -12.80
N LEU A 76 -2.74 -19.35 -13.53
CA LEU A 76 -2.34 -18.01 -13.07
C LEU A 76 -3.52 -17.08 -12.84
N GLY A 77 -4.43 -16.97 -13.81
CA GLY A 77 -5.61 -16.10 -13.68
C GLY A 77 -6.52 -16.52 -12.52
N LEU A 78 -6.71 -17.84 -12.35
CA LEU A 78 -7.52 -18.41 -11.28
C LEU A 78 -6.90 -18.17 -9.90
N LEU A 79 -5.57 -18.15 -9.81
CA LEU A 79 -4.84 -17.91 -8.56
C LEU A 79 -5.19 -16.54 -7.95
N PHE A 80 -5.13 -15.47 -8.74
CA PHE A 80 -5.47 -14.13 -8.27
C PHE A 80 -6.94 -13.99 -7.89
N ARG A 81 -7.83 -14.64 -8.63
CA ARG A 81 -9.26 -14.69 -8.29
C ARG A 81 -9.52 -15.38 -6.95
N ARG A 82 -8.83 -16.50 -6.72
CA ARG A 82 -8.96 -17.29 -5.49
C ARG A 82 -8.62 -16.47 -4.25
N TYR A 83 -7.60 -15.64 -4.34
CA TYR A 83 -7.08 -14.87 -3.19
C TYR A 83 -7.49 -13.39 -3.18
N GLU A 84 -8.48 -13.00 -3.97
CA GLU A 84 -8.98 -11.62 -4.04
C GLU A 84 -9.27 -11.02 -2.66
N ARG A 85 -9.99 -11.74 -1.82
CA ARG A 85 -10.33 -11.28 -0.47
C ARG A 85 -9.09 -11.12 0.43
N ARG A 86 -8.13 -12.00 0.27
CA ARG A 86 -6.89 -11.95 1.05
C ARG A 86 -6.06 -10.71 0.74
N LEU A 87 -6.12 -10.23 -0.48
CA LEU A 87 -5.41 -9.04 -0.93
C LEU A 87 -5.91 -7.74 -0.24
N ASN A 88 -7.04 -7.78 0.46
CA ASN A 88 -7.50 -6.65 1.28
C ASN A 88 -6.49 -6.26 2.37
N MET A 89 -5.59 -7.13 2.76
CA MET A 89 -4.52 -6.80 3.70
C MET A 89 -3.62 -5.65 3.20
N TYR A 90 -3.51 -5.46 1.89
CA TYR A 90 -2.79 -4.34 1.30
C TYR A 90 -3.51 -3.00 1.49
N VAL A 91 -4.83 -3.00 1.50
CA VAL A 91 -5.63 -1.81 1.82
C VAL A 91 -5.38 -1.39 3.27
N VAL A 92 -5.38 -2.34 4.19
CA VAL A 92 -5.06 -2.12 5.62
C VAL A 92 -3.64 -1.59 5.80
N TYR A 93 -2.67 -2.19 5.11
CA TYR A 93 -1.28 -1.74 5.15
C TYR A 93 -1.12 -0.29 4.66
N CYS A 94 -1.71 0.02 3.52
CA CYS A 94 -1.62 1.36 2.92
C CYS A 94 -2.34 2.43 3.75
N GLN A 95 -3.46 2.10 4.37
CA GLN A 95 -4.16 3.04 5.26
C GLN A 95 -3.31 3.45 6.46
N ASN A 96 -2.51 2.52 6.98
CA ASN A 96 -1.60 2.77 8.10
C ASN A 96 -0.30 3.50 7.69
N LYS A 97 0.08 3.42 6.41
CA LYS A 97 1.37 3.88 5.90
C LYS A 97 1.71 5.34 6.25
N PRO A 98 0.78 6.33 6.17
CA PRO A 98 1.10 7.71 6.54
C PRO A 98 1.54 7.88 7.99
N LYS A 99 0.92 7.18 8.92
CA LYS A 99 1.32 7.18 10.35
C LYS A 99 2.69 6.54 10.53
N SER A 100 2.93 5.42 9.85
CA SER A 100 4.21 4.73 9.85
C SER A 100 5.33 5.64 9.35
N GLU A 101 5.15 6.30 8.21
CA GLU A 101 6.13 7.24 7.62
C GLU A 101 6.52 8.34 8.60
N TYR A 102 5.56 8.95 9.26
CA TYR A 102 5.79 10.02 10.22
C TYR A 102 6.67 9.55 11.39
N ILE A 103 6.32 8.42 11.98
CA ILE A 103 7.08 7.87 13.11
C ILE A 103 8.50 7.47 12.67
N VAL A 104 8.64 6.79 11.54
CA VAL A 104 9.96 6.38 11.02
C VAL A 104 10.85 7.60 10.74
N SER A 105 10.30 8.68 10.19
CA SER A 105 11.05 9.88 9.87
C SER A 105 11.72 10.53 11.12
N GLU A 106 11.11 10.38 12.28
CA GLU A 106 11.65 10.92 13.53
C GLU A 106 12.90 10.17 14.02
N TYR A 107 13.07 8.91 13.63
CA TYR A 107 14.15 8.04 14.14
C TYR A 107 15.06 7.48 13.05
N ILE A 108 14.93 7.96 11.81
CA ILE A 108 15.64 7.40 10.66
C ILE A 108 17.16 7.57 10.75
N GLU A 109 17.62 8.66 11.30
CA GLU A 109 19.06 8.96 11.42
C GLU A 109 19.66 8.51 12.76
N THR A 110 18.85 8.01 13.67
CA THR A 110 19.27 7.60 15.02
C THR A 110 19.05 6.13 15.25
N TYR A 111 17.90 5.75 15.80
CA TYR A 111 17.59 4.37 16.18
C TYR A 111 17.60 3.39 14.99
N PHE A 112 16.95 3.73 13.89
CA PHE A 112 16.89 2.84 12.72
C PHE A 112 18.22 2.78 11.96
N GLU A 113 19.01 3.83 11.98
CA GLU A 113 20.36 3.81 11.39
C GLU A 113 21.28 2.86 12.16
N GLU A 114 21.22 2.88 13.47
CA GLU A 114 21.99 1.96 14.31
C GLU A 114 21.60 0.48 14.05
N ILE A 115 20.28 0.21 13.94
CA ILE A 115 19.78 -1.12 13.60
C ILE A 115 20.25 -1.52 12.20
N ARG A 116 20.13 -0.63 11.21
CA ARG A 116 20.57 -0.89 9.84
C ARG A 116 22.06 -1.31 9.78
N GLN A 117 22.91 -0.59 10.48
CA GLN A 117 24.34 -0.88 10.54
C GLN A 117 24.62 -2.24 11.17
N LYS A 118 23.95 -2.57 12.27
CA LYS A 118 24.09 -3.88 12.92
C LYS A 118 23.62 -5.04 12.04
N LEU A 119 22.55 -4.83 11.27
CA LEU A 119 22.05 -5.81 10.31
C LEU A 119 22.92 -5.93 9.06
N GLY A 120 23.73 -4.90 8.76
CA GLY A 120 24.52 -4.85 7.53
C GLY A 120 23.69 -4.63 6.27
N HIS A 121 22.49 -4.08 6.41
CA HIS A 121 21.59 -3.82 5.28
C HIS A 121 22.00 -2.55 4.51
N LYS A 122 21.92 -2.62 3.18
CA LYS A 122 22.15 -1.46 2.31
C LYS A 122 20.97 -0.51 2.28
N LEU A 123 19.74 -1.06 2.30
CA LEU A 123 18.51 -0.29 2.24
C LEU A 123 18.11 0.21 3.64
N GLN A 124 17.63 1.44 3.68
CA GLN A 124 17.01 1.99 4.87
C GLN A 124 15.60 1.45 5.07
N LEU A 125 15.06 1.54 6.28
CA LEU A 125 13.74 1.03 6.60
C LEU A 125 12.62 1.59 5.70
N PRO A 126 12.58 2.90 5.35
CA PRO A 126 11.58 3.41 4.41
C PRO A 126 11.61 2.76 3.03
N ASP A 127 12.80 2.41 2.54
CA ASP A 127 12.97 1.73 1.25
C ASP A 127 12.38 0.32 1.25
N LEU A 128 12.36 -0.33 2.40
CA LEU A 128 11.74 -1.65 2.59
C LEU A 128 10.23 -1.52 2.82
N LEU A 129 9.79 -0.57 3.63
CA LEU A 129 8.37 -0.39 3.96
C LEU A 129 7.52 0.07 2.76
N ILE A 130 8.13 0.66 1.73
CA ILE A 130 7.41 0.99 0.49
C ILE A 130 7.21 -0.22 -0.43
N LYS A 131 7.93 -1.32 -0.22
CA LYS A 131 7.88 -2.51 -1.08
C LYS A 131 6.47 -3.10 -1.24
N PRO A 132 5.65 -3.27 -0.19
CA PRO A 132 4.28 -3.74 -0.37
C PRO A 132 3.44 -2.83 -1.28
N VAL A 133 3.58 -1.52 -1.14
CA VAL A 133 2.88 -0.54 -1.99
C VAL A 133 3.29 -0.68 -3.46
N GLN A 134 4.59 -0.81 -3.71
CA GLN A 134 5.13 -1.00 -5.06
C GLN A 134 4.70 -2.35 -5.64
N ARG A 135 4.73 -3.42 -4.83
CA ARG A 135 4.40 -4.77 -5.28
C ARG A 135 2.95 -4.91 -5.71
N ILE A 136 2.02 -4.40 -4.92
CA ILE A 136 0.60 -4.51 -5.26
C ILE A 136 0.25 -3.81 -6.59
N MET A 137 0.96 -2.73 -6.91
CA MET A 137 0.80 -2.03 -8.19
C MET A 137 1.45 -2.79 -9.36
N LYS A 138 2.54 -3.50 -9.11
CA LYS A 138 3.32 -4.19 -10.16
C LYS A 138 2.62 -5.42 -10.72
N TYR A 139 1.82 -6.12 -9.94
CA TYR A 139 1.09 -7.31 -10.41
C TYR A 139 0.24 -7.02 -11.64
N GLN A 140 -0.47 -5.90 -11.68
CA GLN A 140 -1.30 -5.54 -12.82
C GLN A 140 -0.48 -5.43 -14.10
N LEU A 141 0.69 -4.80 -14.03
CA LEU A 141 1.56 -4.60 -15.20
C LEU A 141 2.04 -5.95 -15.75
N LEU A 142 2.50 -6.83 -14.88
CA LEU A 142 2.97 -8.17 -15.27
C LEU A 142 1.83 -9.04 -15.84
N LEU A 143 0.66 -8.99 -15.21
CA LEU A 143 -0.52 -9.73 -15.69
C LEU A 143 -1.03 -9.21 -17.03
N LYS A 144 -0.98 -7.90 -17.28
CA LYS A 144 -1.34 -7.31 -18.59
C LYS A 144 -0.42 -7.80 -19.70
N ASP A 145 0.88 -7.89 -19.42
CA ASP A 145 1.83 -8.40 -20.40
C ASP A 145 1.59 -9.88 -20.70
N ILE A 146 1.33 -10.68 -19.68
CA ILE A 146 1.00 -12.10 -19.84
C ILE A 146 -0.31 -12.25 -20.64
N LEU A 147 -1.33 -11.45 -20.33
CA LEU A 147 -2.60 -11.43 -21.04
C LEU A 147 -2.41 -11.14 -22.54
N LYS A 148 -1.60 -10.14 -22.87
CA LYS A 148 -1.30 -9.77 -24.25
C LYS A 148 -0.75 -10.96 -25.06
N TYR A 149 0.20 -11.71 -24.50
CA TYR A 149 0.77 -12.88 -25.16
C TYR A 149 -0.22 -14.05 -25.22
N THR A 150 -1.04 -14.22 -24.19
CA THR A 150 -2.09 -15.25 -24.15
C THR A 150 -3.16 -15.00 -25.21
N GLU A 151 -3.59 -13.77 -25.41
CA GLU A 151 -4.51 -13.37 -26.47
C GLU A 151 -3.92 -13.61 -27.88
N ARG A 152 -2.65 -13.27 -28.07
CA ARG A 152 -1.95 -13.55 -29.35
C ARG A 152 -1.86 -15.04 -29.64
N ALA A 153 -1.75 -15.87 -28.63
CA ALA A 153 -1.74 -17.32 -28.76
C ALA A 153 -3.15 -17.93 -28.92
N GLN A 154 -4.20 -17.10 -28.94
CA GLN A 154 -5.61 -17.51 -29.11
C GLN A 154 -6.10 -18.48 -28.01
N LEU A 155 -5.54 -18.40 -26.81
CA LEU A 155 -5.95 -19.17 -25.64
C LEU A 155 -7.11 -18.44 -24.93
N HIS A 156 -8.31 -18.59 -25.45
CA HIS A 156 -9.48 -17.76 -25.06
C HIS A 156 -9.91 -17.92 -23.60
N LYS A 157 -9.90 -19.12 -23.07
CA LYS A 157 -10.29 -19.40 -21.68
C LYS A 157 -9.28 -18.80 -20.71
N GLU A 158 -8.01 -19.05 -20.95
CA GLU A 158 -6.91 -18.53 -20.14
C GLU A 158 -6.87 -16.99 -20.18
N ALA A 159 -7.14 -16.41 -21.35
CA ALA A 159 -7.24 -14.96 -21.52
C ALA A 159 -8.42 -14.38 -20.72
N GLU A 160 -9.57 -15.05 -20.68
CA GLU A 160 -10.72 -14.62 -19.88
C GLU A 160 -10.38 -14.61 -18.39
N ASP A 161 -9.76 -15.67 -17.87
CA ASP A 161 -9.34 -15.75 -16.48
C ASP A 161 -8.31 -14.68 -16.14
N LEU A 162 -7.37 -14.39 -17.05
CA LEU A 162 -6.37 -13.33 -16.88
C LEU A 162 -7.01 -11.93 -16.91
N ARG A 163 -8.01 -11.68 -17.74
CA ARG A 163 -8.74 -10.38 -17.74
C ARG A 163 -9.37 -10.11 -16.37
N LYS A 164 -9.97 -11.14 -15.76
CA LYS A 164 -10.54 -11.03 -14.41
C LYS A 164 -9.47 -10.77 -13.38
N ALA A 165 -8.32 -11.44 -13.47
CA ALA A 165 -7.17 -11.17 -12.59
C ALA A 165 -6.61 -9.76 -12.76
N VAL A 166 -6.47 -9.28 -13.98
CA VAL A 166 -6.05 -7.89 -14.29
C VAL A 166 -7.02 -6.89 -13.66
N HIS A 167 -8.33 -7.15 -13.76
CA HIS A 167 -9.33 -6.29 -13.15
C HIS A 167 -9.19 -6.23 -11.62
N ILE A 168 -9.03 -7.38 -10.96
CA ILE A 168 -8.78 -7.44 -9.50
C ILE A 168 -7.55 -6.63 -9.14
N MET A 169 -6.46 -6.79 -9.89
CA MET A 169 -5.21 -6.11 -9.63
C MET A 169 -5.18 -4.65 -10.14
N HIS A 170 -6.28 -4.16 -10.68
CA HIS A 170 -6.58 -2.75 -10.85
C HIS A 170 -7.37 -2.20 -9.65
N VAL A 171 -8.39 -2.92 -9.24
CA VAL A 171 -9.31 -2.50 -8.16
C VAL A 171 -8.61 -2.46 -6.81
N VAL A 172 -7.85 -3.50 -6.45
CA VAL A 172 -7.17 -3.59 -5.15
C VAL A 172 -6.11 -2.50 -4.96
N PRO A 173 -5.19 -2.25 -5.89
CA PRO A 173 -4.23 -1.15 -5.75
C PRO A 173 -4.89 0.22 -5.69
N LYS A 174 -5.97 0.42 -6.45
CA LYS A 174 -6.74 1.66 -6.41
C LYS A 174 -7.34 1.88 -5.02
N ALA A 175 -7.98 0.87 -4.45
CA ALA A 175 -8.54 0.94 -3.10
C ALA A 175 -7.44 1.19 -2.05
N ALA A 176 -6.29 0.53 -2.17
CA ALA A 176 -5.14 0.74 -1.30
C ALA A 176 -4.61 2.18 -1.37
N ASN A 177 -4.45 2.73 -2.57
CA ASN A 177 -4.03 4.12 -2.77
C ASN A 177 -5.06 5.11 -2.23
N ASP A 178 -6.33 4.87 -2.46
CA ASP A 178 -7.43 5.71 -1.96
C ASP A 178 -7.41 5.75 -0.42
N MET A 179 -7.24 4.63 0.24
CA MET A 179 -7.18 4.57 1.71
C MET A 179 -5.88 5.14 2.28
N MET A 180 -4.78 5.07 1.55
CA MET A 180 -3.54 5.76 1.94
C MET A 180 -3.74 7.28 1.93
N ASN A 181 -4.42 7.84 0.93
CA ASN A 181 -4.75 9.26 0.88
C ASN A 181 -5.72 9.66 2.00
N VAL A 182 -6.69 8.82 2.34
CA VAL A 182 -7.56 9.04 3.52
C VAL A 182 -6.71 9.10 4.80
N GLY A 183 -5.72 8.24 4.93
CA GLY A 183 -4.78 8.24 6.06
C GLY A 183 -3.93 9.51 6.17
N ARG A 184 -3.80 10.29 5.08
CA ARG A 184 -3.09 11.58 5.06
C ARG A 184 -3.98 12.78 5.42
N LEU A 185 -5.28 12.55 5.62
CA LEU A 185 -6.22 13.60 6.02
C LEU A 185 -6.01 13.97 7.49
N GLN A 186 -5.87 15.26 7.77
CA GLN A 186 -5.65 15.82 9.10
C GLN A 186 -6.68 16.91 9.40
N GLY A 187 -7.05 17.03 10.68
CA GLY A 187 -7.93 18.11 11.15
C GLY A 187 -9.42 17.87 10.99
N PHE A 188 -9.84 16.68 10.57
CA PHE A 188 -11.24 16.30 10.56
C PHE A 188 -11.62 15.72 11.93
N ASP A 189 -12.47 16.39 12.68
CA ASP A 189 -12.86 16.02 14.05
C ASP A 189 -13.84 14.83 14.11
N GLY A 190 -14.48 14.50 13.00
CA GLY A 190 -15.40 13.37 12.91
C GLY A 190 -14.69 12.03 12.80
N LYS A 191 -15.44 10.95 13.00
CA LYS A 191 -14.94 9.61 12.74
C LYS A 191 -15.08 9.28 11.25
N ILE A 192 -13.97 9.07 10.56
CA ILE A 192 -13.98 8.68 9.14
C ILE A 192 -14.75 7.37 8.93
N THR A 193 -14.57 6.39 9.81
CA THR A 193 -15.27 5.10 9.75
C THR A 193 -16.80 5.21 9.88
N ALA A 194 -17.30 6.27 10.51
CA ALA A 194 -18.74 6.53 10.63
C ALA A 194 -19.35 7.13 9.36
N GLN A 195 -18.52 7.56 8.38
CA GLN A 195 -18.98 8.19 7.14
C GLN A 195 -19.34 7.20 6.04
N GLY A 196 -19.19 5.90 6.31
CA GLY A 196 -19.39 4.85 5.31
C GLY A 196 -18.18 4.65 4.42
N LYS A 197 -18.39 4.02 3.27
CA LYS A 197 -17.32 3.71 2.32
C LYS A 197 -16.86 4.97 1.59
N LEU A 198 -15.56 5.03 1.29
CA LEU A 198 -15.03 5.96 0.32
C LEU A 198 -15.48 5.53 -1.08
N LEU A 199 -16.23 6.39 -1.75
CA LEU A 199 -16.78 6.14 -3.09
C LEU A 199 -15.86 6.68 -4.18
N LEU A 200 -15.31 7.87 -3.97
CA LEU A 200 -14.46 8.56 -4.95
C LEU A 200 -13.55 9.56 -4.25
N GLN A 201 -12.40 9.83 -4.83
CA GLN A 201 -11.54 10.94 -4.45
C GLN A 201 -10.85 11.54 -5.67
N GLY A 202 -10.47 12.79 -5.57
CA GLY A 202 -9.73 13.45 -6.63
C GLY A 202 -9.48 14.91 -6.37
N LEU A 203 -8.62 15.48 -7.18
CA LEU A 203 -8.30 16.90 -7.16
C LEU A 203 -9.34 17.66 -7.99
N LEU A 204 -10.02 18.61 -7.38
CA LEU A 204 -11.03 19.45 -8.03
C LEU A 204 -10.76 20.92 -7.77
N LEU A 205 -11.19 21.76 -8.71
CA LEU A 205 -11.29 23.21 -8.51
C LEU A 205 -12.64 23.53 -7.89
N VAL A 206 -12.63 24.03 -6.66
CA VAL A 206 -13.82 24.30 -5.86
C VAL A 206 -13.95 25.80 -5.60
N SER A 207 -15.14 26.33 -5.78
CA SER A 207 -15.50 27.73 -5.44
C SER A 207 -16.61 27.72 -4.40
N GLU A 208 -16.47 28.52 -3.37
CA GLU A 208 -17.51 28.78 -2.38
C GLU A 208 -18.22 30.09 -2.75
N PRO A 209 -19.57 30.14 -2.75
CA PRO A 209 -20.30 31.35 -3.10
C PRO A 209 -19.93 32.58 -2.26
N SER A 210 -19.59 32.36 -0.99
CA SER A 210 -19.20 33.40 -0.05
C SER A 210 -17.80 34.00 -0.31
N SER A 211 -16.95 33.31 -1.10
CA SER A 211 -15.55 33.72 -1.33
C SER A 211 -15.33 34.56 -2.59
N GLY A 212 -16.41 35.07 -3.21
CA GLY A 212 -16.31 35.91 -4.40
C GLY A 212 -15.86 35.15 -5.66
N ALA A 213 -16.33 33.92 -5.84
CA ALA A 213 -16.12 33.06 -7.02
C ALA A 213 -14.67 32.68 -7.32
N LYS A 214 -13.77 32.74 -6.35
CA LYS A 214 -12.40 32.25 -6.53
C LYS A 214 -12.35 30.73 -6.44
N PHE A 215 -11.87 30.10 -7.51
CA PHE A 215 -11.61 28.67 -7.52
C PHE A 215 -10.31 28.34 -6.79
N ARG A 216 -10.35 27.30 -5.97
CA ARG A 216 -9.18 26.77 -5.25
C ARG A 216 -9.08 25.29 -5.47
N GLU A 217 -7.86 24.78 -5.62
CA GLU A 217 -7.64 23.34 -5.68
C GLU A 217 -7.97 22.71 -4.33
N ARG A 218 -8.72 21.62 -4.38
CA ARG A 218 -9.09 20.82 -3.21
C ARG A 218 -8.94 19.34 -3.53
N GLN A 219 -8.32 18.60 -2.64
CA GLN A 219 -8.44 17.15 -2.62
C GLN A 219 -9.78 16.83 -1.98
N VAL A 220 -10.67 16.25 -2.77
CA VAL A 220 -12.05 15.96 -2.37
C VAL A 220 -12.20 14.47 -2.11
N PHE A 221 -12.80 14.13 -0.96
CA PHE A 221 -13.13 12.75 -0.58
C PHE A 221 -14.64 12.61 -0.49
N LEU A 222 -15.21 11.79 -1.35
CA LEU A 222 -16.64 11.47 -1.33
C LEU A 222 -16.85 10.14 -0.60
N PHE A 223 -17.47 10.22 0.58
CA PHE A 223 -17.96 9.06 1.35
C PHE A 223 -19.47 8.92 1.18
N GLU A 224 -20.02 7.80 1.65
CA GLU A 224 -21.48 7.57 1.61
C GLU A 224 -22.28 8.65 2.35
N GLN A 225 -21.74 9.20 3.44
CA GLN A 225 -22.43 10.16 4.31
C GLN A 225 -21.95 11.61 4.17
N ILE A 226 -20.78 11.85 3.59
CA ILE A 226 -20.12 13.15 3.65
C ILE A 226 -19.22 13.36 2.43
N ILE A 227 -19.09 14.62 2.01
CA ILE A 227 -18.03 15.06 1.09
C ILE A 227 -17.06 15.93 1.89
N ILE A 228 -15.80 15.54 1.95
CA ILE A 228 -14.75 16.28 2.64
C ILE A 228 -13.91 17.06 1.63
N LEU A 229 -13.73 18.34 1.88
CA LEU A 229 -12.86 19.24 1.13
C LEU A 229 -11.58 19.47 1.92
N SER A 230 -10.44 19.22 1.29
CA SER A 230 -9.13 19.38 1.93
C SER A 230 -8.14 20.10 1.03
N GLU A 231 -7.08 20.61 1.62
CA GLU A 231 -5.99 21.26 0.92
C GLU A 231 -4.71 20.44 1.05
N ALA A 232 -4.06 20.16 -0.08
CA ALA A 232 -2.77 19.49 -0.08
C ALA A 232 -1.69 20.44 0.42
N VAL A 233 -0.93 20.02 1.43
CA VAL A 233 0.18 20.77 2.00
C VAL A 233 1.44 19.93 2.10
N GLY A 234 2.60 20.57 2.08
CA GLY A 234 3.89 19.90 2.15
C GLY A 234 4.45 19.53 0.78
N VAL A 235 5.70 19.09 0.80
CA VAL A 235 6.44 18.69 -0.39
C VAL A 235 6.61 17.17 -0.37
N LYS A 236 6.38 16.52 -1.49
CA LYS A 236 6.66 15.10 -1.66
C LYS A 236 8.18 14.89 -1.69
N THR A 237 8.70 14.13 -0.73
CA THR A 237 10.12 13.76 -0.63
C THR A 237 10.27 12.24 -0.62
N HIS A 238 11.52 11.75 -0.57
CA HIS A 238 11.79 10.31 -0.43
C HIS A 238 11.20 9.71 0.87
N PHE A 239 11.15 10.49 1.96
CA PHE A 239 10.70 10.04 3.28
C PHE A 239 9.31 10.56 3.68
N SER A 240 8.76 11.52 2.93
CA SER A 240 7.47 12.14 3.25
C SER A 240 6.63 12.41 2.01
N ASN A 241 5.32 12.41 2.21
CA ASN A 241 4.33 12.78 1.21
C ASN A 241 3.53 13.99 1.67
N GLN A 242 2.76 14.58 0.75
CA GLN A 242 1.81 15.63 1.08
C GLN A 242 0.79 15.15 2.12
N ALA A 243 0.41 16.03 3.05
CA ALA A 243 -0.74 15.85 3.91
C ALA A 243 -1.95 16.58 3.31
N TYR A 244 -3.14 16.15 3.68
CA TYR A 244 -4.40 16.79 3.29
C TYR A 244 -5.02 17.42 4.53
N ILE A 245 -5.09 18.76 4.55
CA ILE A 245 -5.65 19.50 5.69
C ILE A 245 -7.13 19.77 5.44
N TYR A 246 -7.96 19.28 6.34
CA TYR A 246 -9.41 19.51 6.32
C TYR A 246 -9.72 21.00 6.24
N LYS A 247 -10.65 21.38 5.36
CA LYS A 247 -11.15 22.74 5.21
C LYS A 247 -12.65 22.83 5.48
N ASN A 248 -13.44 21.98 4.87
CA ASN A 248 -14.89 21.98 4.98
C ASN A 248 -15.47 20.62 4.60
N HIS A 249 -16.75 20.43 4.86
CA HIS A 249 -17.50 19.26 4.41
C HIS A 249 -18.93 19.60 4.05
N LEU A 250 -19.53 18.71 3.27
CA LEU A 250 -20.94 18.75 2.92
C LEU A 250 -21.57 17.42 3.33
N GLN A 251 -22.69 17.49 4.02
CA GLN A 251 -23.46 16.28 4.36
C GLN A 251 -24.16 15.77 3.12
N VAL A 252 -24.09 14.46 2.88
CA VAL A 252 -24.87 13.80 1.84
C VAL A 252 -26.21 13.40 2.44
N SER A 253 -27.30 13.90 1.86
CA SER A 253 -28.67 13.62 2.29
C SER A 253 -29.32 12.58 1.37
#